data_d27c034671dda7d35eac3f0494ea7fa1
#
_entry.id   d27c034671dda7d35eac3f0494ea7fa1
#
_cell.length_a   1.000
_cell.length_b   1.000
_cell.length_c   1.000
_cell.angle_alpha   90.00
_cell.angle_beta   90.00
_cell.angle_gamma   90.00
#
_symmetry.space_group_name_H-M   'P 1'
#
loop_
_entity.id
_entity.type
_entity.pdbx_description
1 polymer ?
#
loop_
_entity_poly.entity_id
_entity_poly.type
_entity_poly.pdbx_seq_one_letter_code
_entity_poly.pdbx_strand_id
1 'polypeptide(L)'
;EVIACGASLLHRLGFQQDCVLNINSLGDEESRALYRKSLVDYFSKNLDKLSPLSQSRLSMNPLRILDSKEPQDQEVIYKAPLFSSYLNNLSIDHFEKVKSFLNTSGIEYSHNEKLVRGLDYYSHTTFEFVTTKLGSQGTVLGGGRYDGLSEMLGGPSIPAVGFAAGVDRLVMLSSNLDETSGII
;
A
#
# COMPACT_ATOMS: atom_id res chain seq x y z
N GLU A 1 5.77 14.03 -6.23
CA GLU A 1 4.96 14.51 -7.36
C GLU A 1 3.77 13.59 -7.64
N VAL A 2 3.97 12.27 -7.86
CA VAL A 2 2.89 11.32 -8.20
C VAL A 2 1.82 11.26 -7.12
N ILE A 3 2.19 11.21 -5.82
CA ILE A 3 1.23 11.28 -4.70
C ILE A 3 0.48 12.60 -4.70
N ALA A 4 1.18 13.72 -4.95
CA ALA A 4 0.56 15.04 -5.03
C ALA A 4 -0.43 15.16 -6.19
N CYS A 5 -0.13 14.51 -7.33
CA CYS A 5 -1.08 14.41 -8.44
C CYS A 5 -2.35 13.65 -8.02
N GLY A 6 -2.22 12.51 -7.32
CA GLY A 6 -3.36 11.76 -6.77
C GLY A 6 -4.17 12.57 -5.77
N ALA A 7 -3.50 13.27 -4.85
CA ALA A 7 -4.15 14.16 -3.89
C ALA A 7 -4.92 15.31 -4.59
N SER A 8 -4.31 15.93 -5.61
CA SER A 8 -4.93 16.99 -6.41
C SER A 8 -6.16 16.48 -7.19
N LEU A 9 -6.09 15.25 -7.73
CA LEU A 9 -7.23 14.60 -8.38
C LEU A 9 -8.41 14.46 -7.40
N LEU A 10 -8.17 13.88 -6.22
CA LEU A 10 -9.21 13.69 -5.20
C LEU A 10 -9.75 15.02 -4.68
N HIS A 11 -8.90 16.05 -4.54
CA HIS A 11 -9.34 17.39 -4.18
C HIS A 11 -10.29 17.99 -5.24
N ARG A 12 -9.94 17.89 -6.52
CA ARG A 12 -10.78 18.39 -7.64
C ARG A 12 -12.12 17.66 -7.75
N LEU A 13 -12.17 16.41 -7.34
CA LEU A 13 -13.39 15.60 -7.27
C LEU A 13 -14.21 15.84 -6.00
N GLY A 14 -13.74 16.69 -5.07
CA GLY A 14 -14.42 17.00 -3.81
C GLY A 14 -14.22 15.97 -2.71
N PHE A 15 -13.29 14.99 -2.86
CA PHE A 15 -13.09 13.88 -1.93
C PHE A 15 -11.93 14.08 -0.95
N GLN A 16 -11.34 15.26 -0.88
CA GLN A 16 -10.18 15.53 -0.02
C GLN A 16 -10.40 15.16 1.45
N GLN A 17 -11.60 15.50 1.97
CA GLN A 17 -11.95 15.22 3.37
C GLN A 17 -12.41 13.77 3.62
N ASP A 18 -12.68 13.05 2.55
CA ASP A 18 -13.23 11.69 2.61
C ASP A 18 -12.16 10.61 2.51
N CYS A 19 -10.94 11.00 2.17
CA CYS A 19 -9.85 10.07 1.90
C CYS A 19 -8.64 10.37 2.78
N VAL A 20 -8.07 9.33 3.36
CA VAL A 20 -6.80 9.37 4.10
C VAL A 20 -5.70 8.77 3.24
N LEU A 21 -4.58 9.48 3.13
CA LEU A 21 -3.38 8.96 2.47
C LEU A 21 -2.61 8.08 3.45
N ASN A 22 -2.47 6.80 3.13
CA ASN A 22 -1.53 5.89 3.78
C ASN A 22 -0.27 5.74 2.93
N ILE A 23 0.89 5.77 3.56
CA ILE A 23 2.18 5.52 2.89
C ILE A 23 2.98 4.47 3.65
N ASN A 24 3.84 3.74 2.93
CA ASN A 24 4.84 2.84 3.52
C ASN A 24 6.06 2.72 2.59
N SER A 25 7.15 2.16 3.09
CA SER A 25 8.29 1.75 2.28
C SER A 25 8.41 0.23 2.28
N LEU A 26 8.53 -0.34 1.08
CA LEU A 26 8.85 -1.74 0.84
C LEU A 26 10.35 -1.96 0.59
N GLY A 27 11.17 -0.94 0.82
CA GLY A 27 12.60 -0.98 0.61
C GLY A 27 13.02 -1.37 -0.80
N ASP A 28 14.31 -1.60 -0.94
CA ASP A 28 14.92 -2.18 -2.14
C ASP A 28 14.80 -3.72 -2.16
N GLU A 29 15.43 -4.33 -3.14
CA GLU A 29 15.39 -5.80 -3.29
C GLU A 29 16.03 -6.53 -2.11
N GLU A 30 17.16 -6.00 -1.58
CA GLU A 30 17.85 -6.59 -0.42
C GLU A 30 16.97 -6.55 0.83
N SER A 31 16.42 -5.39 1.15
CA SER A 31 15.49 -5.20 2.27
C SER A 31 14.28 -6.13 2.17
N ARG A 32 13.71 -6.25 0.97
CA ARG A 32 12.58 -7.16 0.71
C ARG A 32 12.92 -8.63 0.87
N ALA A 33 14.10 -9.05 0.41
CA ALA A 33 14.55 -10.43 0.55
C ALA A 33 14.72 -10.82 2.02
N LEU A 34 15.33 -9.94 2.84
CA LEU A 34 15.50 -10.13 4.27
C LEU A 34 14.15 -10.21 4.99
N TYR A 35 13.25 -9.28 4.69
CA TYR A 35 11.92 -9.26 5.28
C TYR A 35 11.09 -10.47 4.88
N ARG A 36 11.11 -10.87 3.61
CA ARG A 36 10.42 -12.07 3.12
C ARG A 36 10.87 -13.32 3.88
N LYS A 37 12.18 -13.48 4.08
CA LYS A 37 12.72 -14.59 4.87
C LYS A 37 12.18 -14.59 6.28
N SER A 38 12.20 -13.44 6.95
CA SER A 38 11.67 -13.29 8.31
C SER A 38 10.17 -13.58 8.39
N LEU A 39 9.37 -13.16 7.39
CA LEU A 39 7.95 -13.48 7.33
C LEU A 39 7.69 -14.97 7.14
N VAL A 40 8.45 -15.63 6.26
CA VAL A 40 8.36 -17.09 6.07
C VAL A 40 8.66 -17.82 7.38
N ASP A 41 9.74 -17.44 8.06
CA ASP A 41 10.12 -18.04 9.34
C ASP A 41 9.05 -17.81 10.42
N TYR A 42 8.48 -16.61 10.48
CA TYR A 42 7.44 -16.26 11.44
C TYR A 42 6.11 -16.98 11.16
N PHE A 43 5.61 -16.94 9.92
CA PHE A 43 4.34 -17.57 9.56
C PHE A 43 4.43 -19.10 9.60
N SER A 44 5.58 -19.70 9.28
CA SER A 44 5.79 -21.15 9.40
C SER A 44 5.63 -21.64 10.85
N LYS A 45 6.07 -20.84 11.83
CA LYS A 45 5.90 -21.13 13.26
C LYS A 45 4.46 -20.97 13.76
N ASN A 46 3.61 -20.28 12.99
CA ASN A 46 2.20 -20.01 13.32
C ASN A 46 1.25 -20.58 12.26
N LEU A 47 1.69 -21.58 11.50
CA LEU A 47 0.96 -22.11 10.35
C LEU A 47 -0.43 -22.64 10.72
N ASP A 48 -0.54 -23.29 11.86
CA ASP A 48 -1.77 -23.84 12.43
C ASP A 48 -2.83 -22.77 12.77
N LYS A 49 -2.39 -21.52 12.95
CA LYS A 49 -3.26 -20.37 13.27
C LYS A 49 -3.70 -19.59 12.04
N LEU A 50 -3.11 -19.89 10.87
CA LEU A 50 -3.44 -19.21 9.63
C LEU A 50 -4.64 -19.86 8.94
N SER A 51 -5.43 -19.04 8.23
CA SER A 51 -6.50 -19.53 7.37
C SER A 51 -5.92 -20.38 6.21
N PRO A 52 -6.70 -21.32 5.64
CA PRO A 52 -6.24 -22.13 4.50
C PRO A 52 -5.73 -21.30 3.32
N LEU A 53 -6.35 -20.13 3.08
CA LEU A 53 -5.92 -19.19 2.05
C LEU A 53 -4.54 -18.60 2.38
N SER A 54 -4.32 -18.20 3.61
CA SER A 54 -3.02 -17.65 4.05
C SER A 54 -1.92 -18.71 4.09
N GLN A 55 -2.25 -19.95 4.45
CA GLN A 55 -1.31 -21.07 4.36
C GLN A 55 -0.85 -21.29 2.91
N SER A 56 -1.77 -21.25 1.93
CA SER A 56 -1.40 -21.39 0.52
C SER A 56 -0.53 -20.23 0.01
N ARG A 57 -0.73 -19.03 0.53
CA ARG A 57 0.07 -17.84 0.19
C ARG A 57 1.49 -17.89 0.72
N LEU A 58 1.76 -18.64 1.78
CA LEU A 58 3.08 -18.70 2.42
C LEU A 58 4.19 -19.13 1.46
N SER A 59 3.93 -20.11 0.61
CA SER A 59 4.89 -20.58 -0.38
C SER A 59 5.00 -19.68 -1.60
N MET A 60 3.90 -19.03 -2.00
CA MET A 60 3.86 -18.19 -3.20
C MET A 60 4.29 -16.75 -2.92
N ASN A 61 3.59 -16.08 -2.01
CA ASN A 61 3.83 -14.68 -1.66
C ASN A 61 3.43 -14.39 -0.21
N PRO A 62 4.37 -14.56 0.75
CA PRO A 62 4.09 -14.36 2.16
C PRO A 62 3.68 -12.93 2.52
N LEU A 63 4.09 -11.91 1.75
CA LEU A 63 3.67 -10.52 1.95
C LEU A 63 2.15 -10.36 1.82
N ARG A 64 1.49 -11.15 0.96
CA ARG A 64 0.03 -11.10 0.79
C ARG A 64 -0.76 -11.63 2.00
N ILE A 65 -0.10 -12.31 2.94
CA ILE A 65 -0.73 -12.71 4.21
C ILE A 65 -1.03 -11.47 5.05
N LEU A 66 -0.14 -10.46 5.02
CA LEU A 66 -0.31 -9.21 5.76
C LEU A 66 -1.57 -8.41 5.35
N ASP A 67 -2.05 -8.62 4.13
CA ASP A 67 -3.29 -8.00 3.61
C ASP A 67 -4.53 -8.92 3.74
N SER A 68 -4.43 -10.01 4.51
CA SER A 68 -5.56 -10.90 4.73
C SER A 68 -6.67 -10.19 5.52
N LYS A 69 -7.92 -10.39 5.09
CA LYS A 69 -9.12 -9.92 5.80
C LYS A 69 -9.77 -11.02 6.66
N GLU A 70 -9.20 -12.23 6.64
CA GLU A 70 -9.71 -13.35 7.42
C GLU A 70 -9.55 -13.08 8.92
N PRO A 71 -10.63 -13.17 9.73
CA PRO A 71 -10.55 -12.92 11.17
C PRO A 71 -9.50 -13.78 11.88
N GLN A 72 -9.34 -15.04 11.44
CA GLN A 72 -8.39 -15.99 11.99
C GLN A 72 -6.93 -15.50 11.86
N ASP A 73 -6.60 -14.78 10.78
CA ASP A 73 -5.25 -14.32 10.50
C ASP A 73 -4.85 -13.08 11.31
N GLN A 74 -5.84 -12.29 11.80
CA GLN A 74 -5.60 -10.96 12.34
C GLN A 74 -4.65 -10.95 13.55
N GLU A 75 -4.77 -11.91 14.46
CA GLU A 75 -3.89 -11.97 15.63
C GLU A 75 -2.44 -12.26 15.23
N VAL A 76 -2.25 -13.17 14.25
CA VAL A 76 -0.93 -13.53 13.73
C VAL A 76 -0.33 -12.35 12.97
N ILE A 77 -1.11 -11.68 12.13
CA ILE A 77 -0.68 -10.49 11.37
C ILE A 77 -0.32 -9.33 12.30
N TYR A 78 -1.08 -9.15 13.38
CA TYR A 78 -0.81 -8.08 14.35
C TYR A 78 0.59 -8.21 14.98
N LYS A 79 1.03 -9.44 15.24
CA LYS A 79 2.33 -9.75 15.86
C LYS A 79 3.46 -10.00 14.85
N ALA A 80 3.17 -9.89 13.55
CA ALA A 80 4.17 -10.11 12.51
C ALA A 80 5.30 -9.06 12.57
N PRO A 81 6.52 -9.42 12.17
CA PRO A 81 7.63 -8.47 12.08
C PRO A 81 7.25 -7.28 11.21
N LEU A 82 7.68 -6.07 11.59
CA LEU A 82 7.45 -4.86 10.81
C LEU A 82 8.53 -4.70 9.74
N PHE A 83 8.15 -4.20 8.57
CA PHE A 83 9.08 -4.00 7.46
C PHE A 83 10.19 -3.00 7.79
N SER A 84 9.87 -1.98 8.57
CA SER A 84 10.80 -0.92 9.00
C SER A 84 12.10 -1.46 9.63
N SER A 85 12.04 -2.62 10.30
CA SER A 85 13.19 -3.27 10.92
C SER A 85 14.18 -3.91 9.93
N TYR A 86 13.82 -3.98 8.65
CA TYR A 86 14.61 -4.64 7.58
C TYR A 86 15.06 -3.67 6.49
N LEU A 87 14.68 -2.40 6.61
CA LEU A 87 15.13 -1.36 5.68
C LEU A 87 16.62 -1.07 5.90
N ASN A 88 17.39 -1.05 4.82
CA ASN A 88 18.74 -0.53 4.84
C ASN A 88 18.75 1.01 4.84
N ASN A 89 19.91 1.63 5.09
CA ASN A 89 20.04 3.07 5.20
C ASN A 89 19.57 3.82 3.94
N LEU A 90 19.83 3.28 2.74
CA LEU A 90 19.40 3.90 1.49
C LEU A 90 17.86 3.95 1.39
N SER A 91 17.20 2.87 1.78
CA SER A 91 15.74 2.80 1.78
C SER A 91 15.12 3.70 2.85
N ILE A 92 15.74 3.80 4.02
CA ILE A 92 15.33 4.74 5.09
C ILE A 92 15.46 6.18 4.59
N ASP A 93 16.63 6.58 4.09
CA ASP A 93 16.88 7.93 3.59
C ASP A 93 15.92 8.31 2.45
N HIS A 94 15.65 7.36 1.55
CA HIS A 94 14.67 7.56 0.48
C HIS A 94 13.28 7.85 1.04
N PHE A 95 12.83 7.06 2.00
CA PHE A 95 11.50 7.22 2.58
C PHE A 95 11.37 8.51 3.40
N GLU A 96 12.41 8.88 4.16
CA GLU A 96 12.44 10.16 4.89
C GLU A 96 12.35 11.36 3.94
N LYS A 97 13.00 11.32 2.77
CA LYS A 97 12.87 12.35 1.74
C LYS A 97 11.43 12.45 1.22
N VAL A 98 10.77 11.30 0.98
CA VAL A 98 9.35 11.29 0.55
C VAL A 98 8.47 11.97 1.61
N LYS A 99 8.63 11.62 2.89
CA LYS A 99 7.89 12.23 4.00
C LYS A 99 8.15 13.74 4.09
N SER A 100 9.40 14.14 3.95
CA SER A 100 9.79 15.57 3.94
C SER A 100 9.10 16.33 2.81
N PHE A 101 9.07 15.78 1.60
CA PHE A 101 8.39 16.41 0.45
C PHE A 101 6.88 16.51 0.64
N LEU A 102 6.23 15.48 1.20
CA LEU A 102 4.80 15.54 1.52
C LEU A 102 4.49 16.62 2.53
N ASN A 103 5.28 16.71 3.62
CA ASN A 103 5.14 17.75 4.64
C ASN A 103 5.32 19.16 4.05
N THR A 104 6.35 19.36 3.22
CA THR A 104 6.59 20.66 2.56
C THR A 104 5.46 21.04 1.60
N SER A 105 4.80 20.03 0.99
CA SER A 105 3.66 20.22 0.09
C SER A 105 2.32 20.35 0.82
N GLY A 106 2.31 20.30 2.15
CA GLY A 106 1.07 20.35 2.95
C GLY A 106 0.16 19.14 2.75
N ILE A 107 0.70 17.98 2.34
CA ILE A 107 -0.07 16.76 2.14
C ILE A 107 0.02 15.92 3.40
N GLU A 108 -1.10 15.81 4.11
CA GLU A 108 -1.23 14.97 5.30
C GLU A 108 -1.20 13.50 4.92
N TYR A 109 -0.55 12.67 5.73
CA TYR A 109 -0.47 11.24 5.53
C TYR A 109 -0.41 10.48 6.85
N SER A 110 -0.77 9.20 6.81
CA SER A 110 -0.54 8.22 7.86
C SER A 110 0.56 7.24 7.41
N HIS A 111 1.57 7.00 8.25
CA HIS A 111 2.53 5.94 8.02
C HIS A 111 1.92 4.61 8.47
N ASN A 112 1.55 3.78 7.51
CA ASN A 112 0.98 2.45 7.77
C ASN A 112 2.03 1.36 7.47
N GLU A 113 2.77 0.92 8.49
CA GLU A 113 3.83 -0.09 8.36
C GLU A 113 3.35 -1.46 7.85
N LYS A 114 2.04 -1.70 7.86
CA LYS A 114 1.42 -2.92 7.33
C LYS A 114 0.92 -2.77 5.89
N LEU A 115 1.01 -1.55 5.32
CA LEU A 115 0.61 -1.33 3.95
C LEU A 115 1.55 -2.07 3.01
N VAL A 116 1.02 -3.10 2.36
CA VAL A 116 1.63 -3.84 1.26
C VAL A 116 0.75 -3.75 0.03
N ARG A 117 1.30 -4.02 -1.14
CA ARG A 117 0.53 -4.06 -2.39
C ARG A 117 0.43 -5.49 -2.90
N GLY A 118 -0.67 -5.79 -3.56
CA GLY A 118 -0.98 -7.13 -4.07
C GLY A 118 -0.08 -7.62 -5.22
N LEU A 119 0.89 -6.82 -5.66
CA LEU A 119 1.76 -7.09 -6.81
C LEU A 119 3.23 -7.00 -6.37
N ASP A 120 4.05 -7.93 -6.83
CA ASP A 120 5.42 -8.14 -6.36
C ASP A 120 6.44 -7.17 -6.97
N TYR A 121 6.04 -6.40 -7.98
CA TYR A 121 6.92 -5.47 -8.67
C TYR A 121 7.16 -4.16 -7.90
N TYR A 122 6.38 -3.87 -6.85
CA TYR A 122 6.57 -2.65 -6.07
C TYR A 122 7.87 -2.69 -5.26
N SER A 123 8.55 -1.54 -5.21
CA SER A 123 9.76 -1.26 -4.45
C SER A 123 9.65 0.09 -3.75
N HIS A 124 10.45 0.33 -2.72
CA HIS A 124 10.46 1.58 -1.98
C HIS A 124 9.05 2.07 -1.60
N THR A 125 8.69 3.29 -1.98
CA THR A 125 7.43 3.90 -1.57
C THR A 125 6.23 3.24 -2.20
N THR A 126 5.27 2.83 -1.35
CA THR A 126 3.91 2.45 -1.73
C THR A 126 2.92 3.37 -1.02
N PHE A 127 1.78 3.61 -1.65
CA PHE A 127 0.75 4.49 -1.09
C PHE A 127 -0.64 4.11 -1.54
N GLU A 128 -1.63 4.50 -0.74
CA GLU A 128 -3.04 4.41 -1.09
C GLU A 128 -3.85 5.53 -0.43
N PHE A 129 -4.86 6.00 -1.14
CA PHE A 129 -5.91 6.83 -0.57
C PHE A 129 -7.10 5.95 -0.24
N VAL A 130 -7.49 5.96 1.04
CA VAL A 130 -8.55 5.10 1.57
C VAL A 130 -9.67 5.94 2.14
N THR A 131 -10.91 5.44 1.98
CA THR A 131 -12.11 6.02 2.58
C THR A 131 -12.83 4.98 3.43
N THR A 132 -13.50 5.40 4.50
CA THR A 132 -14.38 4.55 5.30
C THR A 132 -15.80 4.47 4.73
N LYS A 133 -16.14 5.35 3.78
CA LYS A 133 -17.50 5.44 3.22
C LYS A 133 -17.88 4.26 2.31
N LEU A 134 -16.90 3.47 1.85
CA LEU A 134 -17.11 2.33 0.93
C LEU A 134 -16.87 0.97 1.62
N GLY A 135 -16.91 0.91 2.95
CA GLY A 135 -16.74 -0.32 3.72
C GLY A 135 -15.41 -1.03 3.40
N SER A 136 -15.47 -2.34 3.08
CA SER A 136 -14.27 -3.15 2.79
C SER A 136 -13.53 -2.76 1.49
N GLN A 137 -14.16 -1.96 0.62
CA GLN A 137 -13.58 -1.49 -0.65
C GLN A 137 -13.00 -0.07 -0.54
N GLY A 138 -12.49 0.31 0.62
CA GLY A 138 -12.08 1.66 0.95
C GLY A 138 -10.94 2.26 0.11
N THR A 139 -10.07 1.47 -0.52
CA THR A 139 -8.98 2.02 -1.35
C THR A 139 -9.54 2.56 -2.66
N VAL A 140 -9.55 3.88 -2.85
CA VAL A 140 -10.05 4.55 -4.07
C VAL A 140 -8.95 4.86 -5.07
N LEU A 141 -7.71 5.03 -4.62
CA LEU A 141 -6.53 5.26 -5.43
C LEU A 141 -5.34 4.61 -4.76
N GLY A 142 -4.48 3.97 -5.52
CA GLY A 142 -3.28 3.36 -4.97
C GLY A 142 -2.17 3.21 -5.99
N GLY A 143 -0.93 3.29 -5.52
CA GLY A 143 0.26 3.26 -6.36
C GLY A 143 1.53 3.08 -5.57
N GLY A 144 2.65 3.40 -6.22
CA GLY A 144 3.98 3.31 -5.64
C GLY A 144 5.08 3.30 -6.70
N ARG A 145 6.29 3.03 -6.25
CA ARG A 145 7.46 2.85 -7.09
C ARG A 145 7.57 1.38 -7.52
N TYR A 146 8.00 1.14 -8.76
CA TYR A 146 8.12 -0.21 -9.32
C TYR A 146 9.28 -0.29 -10.33
N ASP A 147 10.48 0.01 -9.86
CA ASP A 147 11.70 0.11 -10.69
C ASP A 147 12.05 -1.19 -11.40
N GLY A 148 11.75 -2.35 -10.83
CA GLY A 148 12.02 -3.66 -11.43
C GLY A 148 11.00 -4.13 -12.47
N LEU A 149 9.89 -3.41 -12.71
CA LEU A 149 8.82 -3.91 -13.59
C LEU A 149 9.26 -4.08 -15.04
N SER A 150 10.04 -3.13 -15.57
CA SER A 150 10.52 -3.19 -16.95
C SER A 150 11.39 -4.43 -17.18
N GLU A 151 12.32 -4.72 -16.26
CA GLU A 151 13.18 -5.91 -16.33
C GLU A 151 12.38 -7.21 -16.20
N MET A 152 11.38 -7.27 -15.33
CA MET A 152 10.47 -8.42 -15.21
C MET A 152 9.72 -8.72 -16.51
N LEU A 153 9.48 -7.70 -17.33
CA LEU A 153 8.84 -7.81 -18.66
C LEU A 153 9.83 -8.01 -19.80
N GLY A 154 11.13 -8.19 -19.50
CA GLY A 154 12.18 -8.41 -20.50
C GLY A 154 12.73 -7.12 -21.13
N GLY A 155 12.42 -5.96 -20.54
CA GLY A 155 12.96 -4.66 -20.96
C GLY A 155 14.23 -4.26 -20.21
N PRO A 156 14.78 -3.07 -20.48
CA PRO A 156 15.90 -2.52 -19.73
C PRO A 156 15.48 -2.08 -18.32
N SER A 157 16.46 -1.90 -17.42
CA SER A 157 16.23 -1.32 -16.09
C SER A 157 15.81 0.13 -16.20
N ILE A 158 14.55 0.42 -15.91
CA ILE A 158 13.96 1.76 -15.98
C ILE A 158 13.18 2.03 -14.70
N PRO A 159 13.62 3.02 -13.88
CA PRO A 159 12.85 3.44 -12.71
C PRO A 159 11.46 3.92 -13.10
N ALA A 160 10.46 3.46 -12.35
CA ALA A 160 9.08 3.82 -12.63
C ALA A 160 8.28 4.06 -11.34
N VAL A 161 7.33 4.98 -11.43
CA VAL A 161 6.39 5.31 -10.35
C VAL A 161 5.06 5.71 -10.96
N GLY A 162 3.96 5.31 -10.35
CA GLY A 162 2.62 5.65 -10.83
C GLY A 162 1.53 5.23 -9.87
N PHE A 163 0.29 5.46 -10.28
CA PHE A 163 -0.90 5.02 -9.55
C PHE A 163 -2.03 4.66 -10.50
N ALA A 164 -3.03 3.97 -9.94
CA ALA A 164 -4.32 3.76 -10.56
C ALA A 164 -5.44 4.16 -9.59
N ALA A 165 -6.54 4.66 -10.13
CA ALA A 165 -7.76 4.98 -9.39
C ALA A 165 -8.89 4.05 -9.81
N GLY A 166 -9.69 3.61 -8.84
CA GLY A 166 -10.89 2.81 -9.09
C GLY A 166 -12.05 3.71 -9.51
N VAL A 167 -12.34 3.79 -10.80
CA VAL A 167 -13.42 4.66 -11.33
C VAL A 167 -14.75 4.34 -10.67
N ASP A 168 -15.15 3.06 -10.60
CA ASP A 168 -16.40 2.65 -9.96
C ASP A 168 -16.47 3.08 -8.49
N ARG A 169 -15.35 2.99 -7.76
CA ARG A 169 -15.27 3.44 -6.36
C ARG A 169 -15.42 4.94 -6.22
N LEU A 170 -14.82 5.71 -7.13
CA LEU A 170 -14.97 7.17 -7.16
C LEU A 170 -16.42 7.56 -7.50
N VAL A 171 -17.07 6.86 -8.42
CA VAL A 171 -18.49 7.07 -8.74
C VAL A 171 -19.37 6.73 -7.54
N MET A 172 -19.16 5.60 -6.88
CA MET A 172 -19.90 5.24 -5.66
C MET A 172 -19.69 6.26 -4.54
N LEU A 173 -18.50 6.83 -4.41
CA LEU A 173 -18.21 7.87 -3.42
C LEU A 173 -18.93 9.18 -3.77
N SER A 174 -19.04 9.53 -5.05
CA SER A 174 -19.79 10.69 -5.55
C SER A 174 -21.29 10.54 -5.30
N SER A 175 -21.87 9.39 -5.55
CA SER A 175 -23.31 9.15 -5.37
C SER A 175 -23.77 9.33 -3.91
N ASN A 176 -22.88 9.11 -2.95
CA ASN A 176 -23.14 9.39 -1.54
C ASN A 176 -23.15 10.88 -1.17
N LEU A 177 -22.68 11.76 -2.07
CA LEU A 177 -22.72 13.22 -1.91
C LEU A 177 -24.04 13.82 -2.43
N ASP A 178 -24.65 13.21 -3.45
CA ASP A 178 -25.84 13.74 -4.12
C ASP A 178 -27.12 13.56 -3.28
N GLU A 179 -27.16 12.62 -2.33
CA GLU A 179 -28.26 12.50 -1.38
C GLU A 179 -28.30 13.65 -0.34
N THR A 180 -27.23 14.43 -0.21
CA THR A 180 -27.11 15.52 0.78
C THR A 180 -27.07 16.93 0.14
N SER A 181 -26.87 17.02 -1.16
CA SER A 181 -26.83 18.28 -1.88
C SER A 181 -27.62 18.16 -3.19
N GLY A 182 -28.90 18.50 -3.14
CA GLY A 182 -29.72 18.70 -4.33
C GLY A 182 -29.14 19.83 -5.16
N ILE A 183 -28.22 19.51 -6.06
CA ILE A 183 -27.72 20.41 -7.09
C ILE A 183 -27.78 19.63 -8.41
N ILE A 184 -28.75 19.95 -9.17
CA ILE A 184 -28.74 19.91 -10.63
C ILE A 184 -28.30 21.27 -11.11
#